data_70c78830602a30fee7d36114b4c90e10
#
_entry.id   70c78830602a30fee7d36114b4c90e10
#
_cell.length_a   1.000
_cell.length_b   1.000
_cell.length_c   1.000
_cell.angle_alpha   90.00
_cell.angle_beta   90.00
_cell.angle_gamma   90.00
#
_symmetry.space_group_name_H-M   'P 1'
#
loop_
_entity.id
_entity.type
_entity.pdbx_description
1 polymer ?
#
loop_
_entity_poly.entity_id
_entity_poly.type
_entity_poly.pdbx_seq_one_letter_code
_entity_poly.pdbx_strand_id
1 'polypeptide(L)'
;MITRRGVLAGGISAAASAAYGQAPLSSLVPMPRPTAPTPAGAAGLENLIAASPYQGAVAAVVADARTGEILQGHNASANLPPASTMKVLTTLYALDALGAGYRFATRVLATGNLRNGRLEGDLWLYGEGDPHLDTTGLAMLVTGLRDIGLREVTGALHLVDTSLPSIPLIDATQADYAGYNPAISGLNLNFNRVYLAWEQGTNGLQVGLDARADDLRPAVLGIGLTVADRAAPILDYRAETATAREGWSVARSALTGEGGRWLPVRNTAAYVGEVFASLARSSGIVLSRVQRATAVPSEAVVLSEISSTPLDGMLRSMLRYSTNLTAEVVGLRATQTLTGAANPSLRQSADHMAARLDGRYVSGRAELHDHSGLQDLSQMTPVQMVQALVAAGPRGRLRNLLRAHRVNDEVQAQIGTAEIVTKTGTLNFVSTLTGYIEGPNRPLAFAIFNADLPRRAALGPEERDRPPGGRTWIGRARTLQNDMLVSWLRGFG
;
A
#
# COMPACT_ATOMS: atom_id res chain seq x y z
N MET A 1 47.49 -2.63 54.54
CA MET A 1 46.38 -2.94 55.45
C MET A 1 45.10 -2.27 54.96
N ILE A 2 44.24 -3.03 54.42
CA ILE A 2 42.92 -2.53 53.94
C ILE A 2 42.00 -2.65 55.18
N THR A 3 41.51 -1.55 55.66
CA THR A 3 40.65 -1.51 56.85
C THR A 3 39.18 -1.81 56.41
N ARG A 4 38.49 -2.58 57.26
CA ARG A 4 37.09 -3.01 57.08
C ARG A 4 36.08 -1.86 56.87
N ARG A 5 36.47 -0.61 57.04
CA ARG A 5 35.63 0.56 56.78
C ARG A 5 35.58 0.99 55.29
N GLY A 6 36.57 0.59 54.47
CA GLY A 6 36.59 0.92 53.02
C GLY A 6 35.67 0.03 52.14
N VAL A 7 35.30 -1.14 52.62
CA VAL A 7 34.48 -2.11 51.86
C VAL A 7 32.98 -1.81 51.97
N LEU A 8 32.56 -1.17 53.09
CA LEU A 8 31.15 -0.82 53.30
C LEU A 8 30.72 0.47 52.56
N ALA A 9 31.64 1.38 52.23
CA ALA A 9 31.33 2.59 51.49
C ALA A 9 31.21 2.35 49.95
N GLY A 10 31.89 1.33 49.42
CA GLY A 10 31.81 0.96 48.00
C GLY A 10 30.55 0.13 47.61
N GLY A 11 29.95 -0.56 48.58
CA GLY A 11 28.79 -1.41 48.36
C GLY A 11 27.45 -0.66 48.29
N ILE A 12 27.37 0.53 48.91
CA ILE A 12 26.12 1.32 48.96
C ILE A 12 25.95 2.18 47.70
N SER A 13 27.05 2.57 47.04
CA SER A 13 26.97 3.35 45.79
C SER A 13 26.60 2.52 44.55
N ALA A 14 26.81 1.19 44.56
CA ALA A 14 26.43 0.30 43.46
C ALA A 14 24.95 -0.16 43.52
N ALA A 15 24.34 -0.12 44.73
CA ALA A 15 22.92 -0.50 44.90
C ALA A 15 21.94 0.66 44.59
N ALA A 16 22.42 1.92 44.59
CA ALA A 16 21.56 3.08 44.30
C ALA A 16 21.37 3.37 42.81
N SER A 17 22.22 2.79 41.93
CA SER A 17 22.11 2.99 40.45
C SER A 17 21.20 2.01 39.76
N ALA A 18 20.70 0.97 40.44
CA ALA A 18 19.80 -0.04 39.85
C ALA A 18 18.29 0.22 40.08
N ALA A 19 17.94 1.32 40.77
CA ALA A 19 16.54 1.59 41.15
C ALA A 19 15.83 2.69 40.30
N TYR A 20 16.47 3.21 39.26
CA TYR A 20 15.75 4.01 38.27
C TYR A 20 15.23 3.11 37.17
N GLY A 21 14.27 2.25 37.51
CA GLY A 21 13.37 1.69 36.54
C GLY A 21 12.65 2.85 35.85
N GLN A 22 12.87 3.01 34.57
CA GLN A 22 12.10 3.99 33.76
C GLN A 22 10.63 3.69 33.98
N ALA A 23 9.89 4.62 34.55
CA ALA A 23 8.45 4.55 34.62
C ALA A 23 7.94 4.44 33.17
N PRO A 24 6.97 3.57 32.86
CA PRO A 24 6.42 3.48 31.54
C PRO A 24 5.87 4.85 31.12
N LEU A 25 6.28 5.33 29.94
CA LEU A 25 5.97 6.67 29.42
C LEU A 25 4.47 6.89 29.12
N SER A 26 3.65 5.88 29.31
CA SER A 26 2.19 6.01 29.35
C SER A 26 1.59 4.86 30.15
N SER A 27 0.70 5.18 31.09
CA SER A 27 -0.21 4.21 31.69
C SER A 27 -1.25 3.84 30.65
N LEU A 28 -1.26 2.59 30.20
CA LEU A 28 -2.34 2.09 29.34
C LEU A 28 -3.64 2.23 30.11
N VAL A 29 -4.55 3.06 29.65
CA VAL A 29 -5.91 3.07 30.16
C VAL A 29 -6.50 1.70 29.84
N PRO A 30 -6.94 0.89 30.83
CA PRO A 30 -7.58 -0.38 30.54
C PRO A 30 -8.80 -0.13 29.64
N MET A 31 -8.77 -0.65 28.41
CA MET A 31 -9.97 -0.63 27.60
C MET A 31 -11.02 -1.54 28.23
N PRO A 32 -12.28 -1.09 28.38
CA PRO A 32 -13.33 -1.93 28.90
C PRO A 32 -13.43 -3.20 28.08
N ARG A 33 -13.56 -4.36 28.76
CA ARG A 33 -13.87 -5.61 28.07
C ARG A 33 -15.16 -5.40 27.30
N PRO A 34 -15.27 -5.81 26.02
CA PRO A 34 -16.49 -5.66 25.27
C PRO A 34 -17.64 -6.32 26.04
N THR A 35 -18.55 -5.52 26.60
CA THR A 35 -19.79 -6.02 27.12
C THR A 35 -20.68 -6.40 25.93
N ALA A 36 -21.42 -7.50 26.05
CA ALA A 36 -22.36 -7.90 25.00
C ALA A 36 -23.29 -6.71 24.67
N PRO A 37 -23.59 -6.46 23.38
CA PRO A 37 -24.39 -5.31 22.96
C PRO A 37 -25.73 -5.27 23.67
N THR A 38 -26.12 -4.08 24.13
CA THR A 38 -27.39 -3.85 24.82
C THR A 38 -28.57 -4.05 23.85
N PRO A 39 -29.62 -4.75 24.22
CA PRO A 39 -30.68 -5.27 23.33
C PRO A 39 -31.52 -4.25 22.55
N ALA A 40 -31.59 -2.99 22.98
CA ALA A 40 -32.52 -2.00 22.40
C ALA A 40 -32.24 -1.58 20.94
N GLY A 41 -31.00 -1.73 20.46
CA GLY A 41 -30.65 -1.44 19.06
C GLY A 41 -30.46 -2.69 18.18
N ALA A 42 -30.32 -3.89 18.81
CA ALA A 42 -30.03 -5.13 18.09
C ALA A 42 -31.12 -5.54 17.11
N ALA A 43 -32.39 -5.41 17.51
CA ALA A 43 -33.54 -5.79 16.68
C ALA A 43 -33.63 -5.01 15.35
N GLY A 44 -33.17 -3.77 15.32
CA GLY A 44 -33.14 -2.93 14.09
C GLY A 44 -32.11 -3.42 13.08
N LEU A 45 -30.90 -3.79 13.51
CA LEU A 45 -29.83 -4.24 12.63
C LEU A 45 -30.11 -5.64 12.06
N GLU A 46 -30.60 -6.57 12.90
CA GLU A 46 -31.00 -7.92 12.46
C GLU A 46 -32.10 -7.86 11.41
N ASN A 47 -33.14 -7.04 11.64
CA ASN A 47 -34.22 -6.86 10.68
C ASN A 47 -33.72 -6.24 9.35
N LEU A 48 -32.79 -5.30 9.41
CA LEU A 48 -32.21 -4.67 8.24
C LEU A 48 -31.40 -5.68 7.43
N ILE A 49 -30.61 -6.54 8.09
CA ILE A 49 -29.85 -7.61 7.43
C ILE A 49 -30.81 -8.64 6.82
N ALA A 50 -31.83 -9.05 7.54
CA ALA A 50 -32.81 -10.04 7.09
C ALA A 50 -33.65 -9.55 5.89
N ALA A 51 -33.97 -8.26 5.84
CA ALA A 51 -34.72 -7.64 4.73
C ALA A 51 -33.87 -7.39 3.50
N SER A 52 -32.53 -7.42 3.62
CA SER A 52 -31.60 -7.16 2.51
C SER A 52 -31.55 -8.35 1.54
N PRO A 53 -31.47 -8.10 0.22
CA PRO A 53 -31.22 -9.15 -0.77
C PRO A 53 -29.77 -9.65 -0.76
N TYR A 54 -28.92 -9.15 0.15
CA TYR A 54 -27.55 -9.58 0.32
C TYR A 54 -27.49 -11.04 0.81
N GLN A 55 -26.51 -11.79 0.28
CA GLN A 55 -26.23 -13.16 0.70
C GLN A 55 -24.75 -13.29 1.06
N GLY A 56 -24.48 -13.91 2.19
CA GLY A 56 -23.14 -14.09 2.74
C GLY A 56 -23.04 -13.71 4.21
N ALA A 57 -21.86 -13.85 4.78
CA ALA A 57 -21.58 -13.45 6.15
C ALA A 57 -21.57 -11.93 6.29
N VAL A 58 -22.17 -11.43 7.35
CA VAL A 58 -22.13 -10.04 7.79
C VAL A 58 -21.50 -9.99 9.16
N ALA A 59 -20.51 -9.16 9.34
CA ALA A 59 -19.92 -8.84 10.62
C ALA A 59 -19.78 -7.31 10.73
N ALA A 60 -20.41 -6.71 11.73
CA ALA A 60 -20.49 -5.25 11.81
C ALA A 60 -20.50 -4.76 13.26
N VAL A 61 -19.92 -3.58 13.47
CA VAL A 61 -19.87 -2.93 14.78
C VAL A 61 -19.90 -1.42 14.59
N VAL A 62 -20.62 -0.73 15.46
CA VAL A 62 -20.54 0.72 15.66
C VAL A 62 -20.31 1.04 17.13
N ALA A 63 -19.46 2.01 17.41
CA ALA A 63 -19.13 2.48 18.74
C ALA A 63 -19.11 4.00 18.82
N ASP A 64 -19.26 4.54 20.02
CA ASP A 64 -18.90 5.95 20.30
C ASP A 64 -17.38 6.12 20.05
N ALA A 65 -17.02 7.00 19.13
CA ALA A 65 -15.63 7.18 18.72
C ALA A 65 -14.73 7.85 19.77
N ARG A 66 -15.31 8.41 20.86
CA ARG A 66 -14.59 9.03 21.97
C ARG A 66 -14.33 8.05 23.11
N THR A 67 -15.31 7.22 23.42
CA THR A 67 -15.28 6.34 24.61
C THR A 67 -14.93 4.90 24.25
N GLY A 68 -15.17 4.48 23.00
CA GLY A 68 -15.05 3.08 22.58
C GLY A 68 -16.22 2.20 23.01
N GLU A 69 -17.26 2.77 23.61
CA GLU A 69 -18.49 2.04 23.97
C GLU A 69 -19.12 1.48 22.71
N ILE A 70 -19.30 0.14 22.67
CA ILE A 70 -19.98 -0.51 21.56
C ILE A 70 -21.50 -0.24 21.71
N LEU A 71 -22.06 0.46 20.74
CA LEU A 71 -23.46 0.84 20.69
C LEU A 71 -24.33 -0.23 20.03
N GLN A 72 -23.79 -0.88 18.99
CA GLN A 72 -24.46 -1.97 18.29
C GLN A 72 -23.45 -2.86 17.58
N GLY A 73 -23.75 -4.16 17.44
CA GLY A 73 -22.93 -5.10 16.68
C GLY A 73 -23.73 -6.31 16.20
N HIS A 74 -23.27 -6.90 15.12
CA HIS A 74 -23.72 -8.18 14.56
C HIS A 74 -22.48 -9.00 14.19
N ASN A 75 -22.37 -10.21 14.74
CA ASN A 75 -21.18 -11.06 14.56
C ASN A 75 -19.85 -10.29 14.78
N ALA A 76 -19.83 -9.37 15.73
CA ALA A 76 -18.78 -8.37 15.90
C ALA A 76 -17.37 -8.96 16.13
N SER A 77 -17.31 -10.20 16.62
CA SER A 77 -16.06 -10.96 16.86
C SER A 77 -15.76 -12.00 15.77
N ALA A 78 -16.51 -12.02 14.66
CA ALA A 78 -16.21 -12.92 13.57
C ALA A 78 -14.95 -12.47 12.81
N ASN A 79 -14.01 -13.40 12.60
CA ASN A 79 -12.83 -13.16 11.78
C ASN A 79 -13.20 -13.22 10.30
N LEU A 80 -12.98 -12.13 9.58
CA LEU A 80 -13.22 -12.02 8.14
C LEU A 80 -12.06 -11.27 7.49
N PRO A 81 -11.82 -11.45 6.18
CA PRO A 81 -10.81 -10.68 5.46
C PRO A 81 -11.13 -9.18 5.51
N PRO A 82 -10.22 -8.34 6.01
CA PRO A 82 -10.41 -6.89 6.04
C PRO A 82 -10.32 -6.26 4.65
N ALA A 83 -9.77 -6.97 3.67
CA ALA A 83 -9.44 -6.40 2.37
C ALA A 83 -8.69 -5.07 2.55
N SER A 84 -8.88 -4.10 1.64
CA SER A 84 -8.17 -2.82 1.71
C SER A 84 -8.51 -1.92 2.90
N THR A 85 -9.46 -2.28 3.79
CA THR A 85 -9.60 -1.56 5.06
C THR A 85 -8.41 -1.78 5.98
N MET A 86 -7.63 -2.86 5.78
CA MET A 86 -6.35 -3.08 6.46
C MET A 86 -5.38 -1.90 6.33
N LYS A 87 -5.45 -1.12 5.25
CA LYS A 87 -4.63 0.08 5.06
C LYS A 87 -4.82 1.14 6.16
N VAL A 88 -5.90 1.06 6.94
CA VAL A 88 -6.07 1.86 8.17
C VAL A 88 -5.01 1.46 9.19
N LEU A 89 -4.81 0.16 9.43
CA LEU A 89 -3.81 -0.35 10.35
C LEU A 89 -2.38 -0.04 9.85
N THR A 90 -2.14 -0.23 8.56
CA THR A 90 -0.86 0.11 7.92
C THR A 90 -0.54 1.60 8.07
N THR A 91 -1.55 2.47 7.96
CA THR A 91 -1.40 3.92 8.18
C THR A 91 -0.95 4.22 9.61
N LEU A 92 -1.59 3.62 10.60
CA LEU A 92 -1.21 3.80 12.02
C LEU A 92 0.19 3.28 12.30
N TYR A 93 0.51 2.11 11.77
CA TYR A 93 1.82 1.49 11.91
C TYR A 93 2.94 2.34 11.26
N ALA A 94 2.73 2.82 10.05
CA ALA A 94 3.72 3.65 9.35
C ALA A 94 3.91 5.01 10.02
N LEU A 95 2.83 5.65 10.47
CA LEU A 95 2.92 6.92 11.22
C LEU A 95 3.66 6.77 12.54
N ASP A 96 3.44 5.67 13.24
CA ASP A 96 4.11 5.37 14.51
C ASP A 96 5.61 5.10 14.33
N ALA A 97 5.99 4.43 13.25
CA ALA A 97 7.37 4.01 12.99
C ALA A 97 8.22 5.11 12.33
N LEU A 98 7.65 5.80 11.34
CA LEU A 98 8.38 6.70 10.45
C LEU A 98 8.10 8.18 10.74
N GLY A 99 6.93 8.49 11.30
CA GLY A 99 6.48 9.88 11.46
C GLY A 99 5.93 10.47 10.14
N ALA A 100 5.01 11.45 10.27
CA ALA A 100 4.27 12.03 9.14
C ALA A 100 5.14 12.77 8.11
N GLY A 101 6.29 13.27 8.53
CA GLY A 101 7.22 14.02 7.69
C GLY A 101 8.24 13.16 6.93
N TYR A 102 8.26 11.84 7.15
CA TYR A 102 9.19 10.94 6.48
C TYR A 102 9.09 11.06 4.97
N ARG A 103 10.23 10.98 4.27
CA ARG A 103 10.34 11.00 2.81
C ARG A 103 11.26 9.90 2.35
N PHE A 104 10.94 9.28 1.24
CA PHE A 104 11.84 8.40 0.50
C PHE A 104 12.73 9.26 -0.41
N ALA A 105 13.98 8.85 -0.57
CA ALA A 105 14.89 9.49 -1.51
C ALA A 105 15.23 8.56 -2.69
N THR A 106 15.41 9.18 -3.86
CA THR A 106 16.03 8.53 -5.01
C THR A 106 17.23 9.36 -5.42
N ARG A 107 18.41 8.73 -5.53
CA ARG A 107 19.69 9.41 -5.73
C ARG A 107 20.41 8.88 -6.94
N VAL A 108 21.10 9.79 -7.64
CA VAL A 108 22.16 9.45 -8.57
C VAL A 108 23.48 9.82 -7.94
N LEU A 109 24.34 8.83 -7.74
CA LEU A 109 25.67 9.01 -7.18
C LEU A 109 26.72 8.69 -8.25
N ALA A 110 27.95 9.13 -8.04
CA ALA A 110 29.06 8.83 -8.91
C ALA A 110 30.30 8.40 -8.14
N THR A 111 31.10 7.53 -8.74
CA THR A 111 32.49 7.30 -8.41
C THR A 111 33.37 7.85 -9.52
N GLY A 112 34.61 8.29 -9.18
CA GLY A 112 35.52 8.91 -10.15
C GLY A 112 35.38 10.43 -10.27
N ASN A 113 35.96 11.02 -11.32
CA ASN A 113 36.07 12.45 -11.47
C ASN A 113 35.23 12.98 -12.64
N LEU A 114 34.44 14.02 -12.40
CA LEU A 114 33.78 14.78 -13.46
C LEU A 114 34.69 15.93 -13.96
N ARG A 115 35.12 15.87 -15.23
CA ARG A 115 35.95 16.91 -15.86
C ARG A 115 35.40 17.22 -17.25
N ASN A 116 35.21 18.49 -17.56
CA ASN A 116 34.73 18.95 -18.87
C ASN A 116 33.48 18.22 -19.39
N GLY A 117 32.55 17.89 -18.49
CA GLY A 117 31.33 17.17 -18.83
C GLY A 117 31.46 15.66 -18.95
N ARG A 118 32.65 15.11 -18.74
CA ARG A 118 32.93 13.67 -18.80
C ARG A 118 33.21 13.13 -17.40
N LEU A 119 32.42 12.15 -16.98
CA LEU A 119 32.64 11.38 -15.74
C LEU A 119 33.58 10.20 -16.07
N GLU A 120 34.80 10.24 -15.53
CA GLU A 120 35.75 9.12 -15.60
C GLU A 120 35.49 8.19 -14.42
N GLY A 121 34.43 7.38 -14.53
CA GLY A 121 33.93 6.51 -13.46
C GLY A 121 32.51 6.03 -13.74
N ASP A 122 31.84 5.57 -12.70
CA ASP A 122 30.49 4.95 -12.76
C ASP A 122 29.42 5.86 -12.17
N LEU A 123 28.18 5.71 -12.66
CA LEU A 123 26.97 6.22 -12.01
C LEU A 123 26.24 5.13 -11.25
N TRP A 124 25.58 5.53 -10.18
CA TRP A 124 24.81 4.66 -9.29
C TRP A 124 23.42 5.25 -9.12
N LEU A 125 22.38 4.60 -9.65
CA LEU A 125 20.98 4.96 -9.38
C LEU A 125 20.50 4.13 -8.19
N TYR A 126 20.31 4.78 -7.06
CA TYR A 126 19.88 4.19 -5.80
C TYR A 126 18.50 4.68 -5.43
N GLY A 127 17.58 3.75 -5.11
CA GLY A 127 16.25 4.07 -4.63
C GLY A 127 16.01 3.55 -3.22
N GLU A 128 15.40 4.38 -2.37
CA GLU A 128 14.92 3.96 -1.04
C GLU A 128 13.55 3.30 -1.08
N GLY A 129 13.01 3.04 -2.28
CA GLY A 129 11.73 2.39 -2.45
C GLY A 129 10.55 3.34 -2.62
N ASP A 130 10.76 4.61 -3.01
CA ASP A 130 9.64 5.55 -3.23
C ASP A 130 8.53 4.91 -4.08
N PRO A 131 7.33 4.66 -3.52
CA PRO A 131 6.24 4.04 -4.26
C PRO A 131 5.51 5.00 -5.21
N HIS A 132 5.85 6.30 -5.15
CA HIS A 132 5.27 7.36 -5.98
C HIS A 132 6.25 7.92 -7.01
N LEU A 133 7.48 7.39 -7.10
CA LEU A 133 8.40 7.78 -8.16
C LEU A 133 7.76 7.50 -9.53
N ASP A 134 7.77 8.50 -10.37
CA ASP A 134 7.28 8.43 -11.74
C ASP A 134 8.35 8.88 -12.75
N THR A 135 8.00 8.84 -14.01
CA THR A 135 8.91 9.23 -15.11
C THR A 135 9.30 10.70 -15.04
N THR A 136 8.42 11.56 -14.52
CA THR A 136 8.72 12.99 -14.30
C THR A 136 9.80 13.14 -13.23
N GLY A 137 9.72 12.39 -12.13
CA GLY A 137 10.74 12.34 -11.08
C GLY A 137 12.11 11.87 -11.63
N LEU A 138 12.13 10.82 -12.47
CA LEU A 138 13.38 10.40 -13.12
C LEU A 138 13.95 11.47 -14.05
N ALA A 139 13.10 12.19 -14.79
CA ALA A 139 13.53 13.29 -15.65
C ALA A 139 14.12 14.45 -14.83
N MET A 140 13.60 14.72 -13.62
CA MET A 140 14.20 15.70 -12.72
C MET A 140 15.62 15.30 -12.27
N LEU A 141 15.86 14.02 -11.95
CA LEU A 141 17.20 13.52 -11.64
C LEU A 141 18.17 13.74 -12.81
N VAL A 142 17.73 13.42 -14.03
CA VAL A 142 18.53 13.62 -15.25
C VAL A 142 18.79 15.11 -15.50
N THR A 143 17.81 15.96 -15.26
CA THR A 143 17.99 17.42 -15.35
C THR A 143 19.07 17.90 -14.38
N GLY A 144 19.05 17.44 -13.12
CA GLY A 144 20.11 17.76 -12.15
C GLY A 144 21.51 17.34 -12.62
N LEU A 145 21.65 16.18 -13.28
CA LEU A 145 22.93 15.76 -13.87
C LEU A 145 23.37 16.67 -15.03
N ARG A 146 22.43 17.07 -15.88
CA ARG A 146 22.72 17.99 -17.00
C ARG A 146 23.15 19.37 -16.49
N ASP A 147 22.52 19.85 -15.44
CA ASP A 147 22.74 21.20 -14.88
C ASP A 147 24.14 21.32 -14.23
N ILE A 148 24.69 20.23 -13.66
CA ILE A 148 26.09 20.17 -13.24
C ILE A 148 27.06 19.94 -14.38
N GLY A 149 26.57 19.92 -15.62
CA GLY A 149 27.39 19.83 -16.83
C GLY A 149 27.72 18.41 -17.29
N LEU A 150 27.17 17.35 -16.72
CA LEU A 150 27.44 15.97 -17.16
C LEU A 150 26.94 15.75 -18.60
N ARG A 151 27.80 15.15 -19.44
CA ARG A 151 27.52 14.82 -20.86
C ARG A 151 27.85 13.37 -21.20
N GLU A 152 28.82 12.78 -20.54
CA GLU A 152 29.28 11.42 -20.82
C GLU A 152 29.69 10.70 -19.53
N VAL A 153 29.38 9.43 -19.45
CA VAL A 153 29.84 8.50 -18.41
C VAL A 153 30.64 7.39 -19.06
N THR A 154 31.92 7.26 -18.69
CA THR A 154 32.82 6.26 -19.29
C THR A 154 32.61 4.87 -18.74
N GLY A 155 32.19 4.78 -17.49
CA GLY A 155 31.85 3.52 -16.80
C GLY A 155 30.42 3.09 -17.06
N ALA A 156 29.82 2.42 -16.08
CA ALA A 156 28.46 1.91 -16.14
C ALA A 156 27.47 2.74 -15.33
N LEU A 157 26.19 2.64 -15.66
CA LEU A 157 25.08 2.96 -14.76
C LEU A 157 24.72 1.71 -13.96
N HIS A 158 24.95 1.75 -12.65
CA HIS A 158 24.60 0.70 -11.72
C HIS A 158 23.23 0.98 -11.09
N LEU A 159 22.37 -0.02 -11.07
CA LEU A 159 21.04 0.04 -10.47
C LEU A 159 21.08 -0.65 -9.11
N VAL A 160 20.79 0.08 -8.04
CA VAL A 160 20.79 -0.44 -6.66
C VAL A 160 19.38 -0.34 -6.09
N ASP A 161 18.70 -1.50 -6.01
CA ASP A 161 17.32 -1.64 -5.57
C ASP A 161 17.16 -2.43 -4.26
N THR A 162 18.27 -2.62 -3.54
CA THR A 162 18.36 -3.49 -2.36
C THR A 162 17.89 -2.86 -1.06
N SER A 163 17.41 -1.61 -1.09
CA SER A 163 16.87 -0.92 0.08
C SER A 163 15.57 -1.52 0.61
N LEU A 164 14.86 -2.29 -0.22
CA LEU A 164 13.71 -3.12 0.12
C LEU A 164 13.89 -4.52 -0.47
N PRO A 165 13.20 -5.54 0.08
CA PRO A 165 13.18 -6.86 -0.54
C PRO A 165 12.59 -6.78 -1.96
N SER A 166 13.17 -7.54 -2.89
CA SER A 166 12.60 -7.71 -4.25
C SER A 166 11.51 -8.78 -4.19
N ILE A 167 10.25 -8.36 -4.31
CA ILE A 167 9.08 -9.23 -4.25
C ILE A 167 8.31 -9.10 -5.57
N PRO A 168 8.21 -10.15 -6.39
CA PRO A 168 7.61 -10.06 -7.71
C PRO A 168 6.09 -9.88 -7.70
N LEU A 169 5.41 -10.36 -6.65
CA LEU A 169 3.95 -10.38 -6.50
C LEU A 169 3.58 -10.24 -5.03
N ILE A 170 2.56 -9.44 -4.72
CA ILE A 170 1.97 -9.37 -3.38
C ILE A 170 1.18 -10.66 -3.11
N ASP A 171 0.41 -11.12 -4.10
CA ASP A 171 -0.41 -12.34 -4.04
C ASP A 171 -0.30 -13.14 -5.33
N ALA A 172 0.29 -14.33 -5.26
CA ALA A 172 0.50 -15.23 -6.39
C ALA A 172 -0.81 -15.85 -6.94
N THR A 173 -1.93 -15.68 -6.24
CA THR A 173 -3.24 -16.21 -6.68
C THR A 173 -4.00 -15.24 -7.61
N GLN A 174 -3.51 -14.01 -7.75
CA GLN A 174 -4.09 -13.01 -8.63
C GLN A 174 -3.65 -13.22 -10.08
N ALA A 175 -4.45 -12.72 -11.03
CA ALA A 175 -4.07 -12.74 -12.43
C ALA A 175 -2.78 -11.93 -12.70
N ASP A 176 -1.92 -12.41 -13.57
CA ASP A 176 -0.62 -11.79 -13.87
C ASP A 176 -0.74 -10.33 -14.35
N TYR A 177 -1.81 -10.02 -15.09
CA TYR A 177 -2.09 -8.68 -15.60
C TYR A 177 -2.77 -7.74 -14.61
N ALA A 178 -3.00 -8.18 -13.37
CA ALA A 178 -3.64 -7.37 -12.34
C ALA A 178 -2.70 -6.21 -11.90
N GLY A 179 -2.95 -5.01 -12.40
CA GLY A 179 -2.17 -3.82 -12.08
C GLY A 179 -2.21 -3.41 -10.60
N TYR A 180 -3.10 -3.99 -9.82
CA TYR A 180 -3.19 -3.84 -8.36
C TYR A 180 -2.34 -4.86 -7.58
N ASN A 181 -1.66 -5.78 -8.29
CA ASN A 181 -0.74 -6.77 -7.73
C ASN A 181 0.69 -6.52 -8.26
N PRO A 182 1.31 -5.36 -7.97
CA PRO A 182 2.61 -5.00 -8.50
C PRO A 182 3.76 -5.75 -7.83
N ALA A 183 4.93 -5.75 -8.47
CA ALA A 183 6.18 -6.05 -7.80
C ALA A 183 6.54 -4.96 -6.77
N ILE A 184 7.42 -5.28 -5.82
CA ILE A 184 7.95 -4.37 -4.80
C ILE A 184 9.47 -4.41 -4.90
N SER A 185 10.12 -3.24 -4.83
CA SER A 185 11.56 -3.10 -4.95
C SER A 185 12.05 -1.80 -4.31
N GLY A 186 13.34 -1.67 -4.11
CA GLY A 186 13.97 -0.40 -3.76
C GLY A 186 13.90 0.64 -4.89
N LEU A 187 13.78 0.20 -6.15
CA LEU A 187 13.56 1.06 -7.31
C LEU A 187 12.17 0.76 -7.90
N ASN A 188 11.20 1.63 -7.64
CA ASN A 188 9.86 1.58 -8.20
C ASN A 188 9.68 2.70 -9.24
N LEU A 189 8.80 2.51 -10.22
CA LEU A 189 8.45 3.53 -11.20
C LEU A 189 7.01 3.36 -11.68
N ASN A 190 6.24 4.46 -11.74
CA ASN A 190 4.86 4.46 -12.24
C ASN A 190 3.99 3.38 -11.60
N PHE A 191 4.13 3.16 -10.26
CA PHE A 191 3.51 2.05 -9.51
C PHE A 191 3.91 0.67 -10.05
N ASN A 192 5.10 0.52 -10.61
CA ASN A 192 5.63 -0.68 -11.26
C ASN A 192 4.71 -1.19 -12.37
N ARG A 193 4.30 -0.26 -13.24
CA ARG A 193 3.46 -0.52 -14.40
C ARG A 193 4.01 0.15 -15.64
N VAL A 194 3.86 -0.51 -16.77
CA VAL A 194 4.12 0.02 -18.12
C VAL A 194 2.79 0.22 -18.84
N TYR A 195 2.69 1.23 -19.67
CA TYR A 195 1.47 1.48 -20.42
C TYR A 195 1.54 0.81 -21.79
N LEU A 196 0.62 -0.11 -22.06
CA LEU A 196 0.35 -0.64 -23.38
C LEU A 196 -0.56 0.33 -24.10
N ALA A 197 -0.12 0.85 -25.25
CA ALA A 197 -0.92 1.67 -26.15
C ALA A 197 -1.13 0.96 -27.48
N TRP A 198 -2.28 1.16 -28.12
CA TRP A 198 -2.52 0.71 -29.47
C TRP A 198 -3.40 1.71 -30.22
N GLU A 199 -3.18 1.79 -31.54
CA GLU A 199 -3.96 2.61 -32.46
C GLU A 199 -3.99 1.99 -33.85
N GLN A 200 -5.06 2.27 -34.63
CA GLN A 200 -5.15 1.92 -36.03
C GLN A 200 -4.59 3.07 -36.87
N GLY A 201 -3.38 2.90 -37.35
CA GLY A 201 -2.73 3.87 -38.21
C GLY A 201 -2.96 3.54 -39.72
N THR A 202 -2.45 4.40 -40.59
CA THR A 202 -2.49 4.20 -42.05
C THR A 202 -1.74 2.95 -42.51
N ASN A 203 -0.75 2.50 -41.75
CA ASN A 203 0.08 1.30 -42.00
C ASN A 203 -0.39 0.08 -41.19
N GLY A 204 -1.62 0.09 -40.69
CA GLY A 204 -2.17 -0.99 -39.85
C GLY A 204 -2.05 -0.72 -38.35
N LEU A 205 -2.28 -1.77 -37.55
CA LEU A 205 -2.25 -1.71 -36.09
C LEU A 205 -0.85 -1.39 -35.57
N GLN A 206 -0.73 -0.31 -34.85
CA GLN A 206 0.49 0.07 -34.09
C GLN A 206 0.27 -0.27 -32.62
N VAL A 207 1.25 -0.94 -32.00
CA VAL A 207 1.20 -1.36 -30.60
C VAL A 207 2.56 -1.09 -29.96
N GLY A 208 2.56 -0.50 -28.78
CA GLY A 208 3.81 -0.18 -28.07
C GLY A 208 3.65 -0.15 -26.57
N LEU A 209 4.81 -0.18 -25.88
CA LEU A 209 4.91 0.03 -24.44
C LEU A 209 5.63 1.34 -24.18
N ASP A 210 5.11 2.14 -23.27
CA ASP A 210 5.75 3.35 -22.78
C ASP A 210 5.64 3.53 -21.26
N ALA A 211 6.57 4.30 -20.70
CA ALA A 211 6.60 4.68 -19.30
C ALA A 211 6.05 6.11 -19.12
N ARG A 212 4.76 6.30 -19.47
CA ARG A 212 4.17 7.64 -19.48
C ARG A 212 3.95 8.24 -18.09
N ALA A 213 4.30 9.53 -17.97
CA ALA A 213 3.86 10.41 -16.89
C ALA A 213 3.82 11.84 -17.46
N ASP A 214 2.79 12.59 -17.09
CA ASP A 214 2.54 13.93 -17.64
C ASP A 214 2.66 13.95 -19.19
N ASP A 215 3.56 14.75 -19.74
CA ASP A 215 3.82 14.85 -21.19
C ASP A 215 4.93 13.91 -21.68
N LEU A 216 5.59 13.20 -20.79
CA LEU A 216 6.67 12.28 -21.13
C LEU A 216 6.12 10.91 -21.56
N ARG A 217 6.69 10.35 -22.63
CA ARG A 217 6.30 9.04 -23.21
C ARG A 217 7.53 8.24 -23.65
N PRO A 218 8.54 8.00 -22.75
CA PRO A 218 9.70 7.21 -23.15
C PRO A 218 9.25 5.78 -23.50
N ALA A 219 9.65 5.33 -24.69
CA ALA A 219 9.37 3.98 -25.14
C ALA A 219 10.11 2.97 -24.25
N VAL A 220 9.46 1.84 -23.97
CA VAL A 220 10.00 0.70 -23.22
C VAL A 220 10.17 -0.48 -24.18
N LEU A 221 11.41 -0.85 -24.44
CA LEU A 221 11.78 -1.92 -25.36
C LEU A 221 12.32 -3.16 -24.63
N GLY A 222 12.72 -3.00 -23.37
CA GLY A 222 13.25 -4.06 -22.51
C GLY A 222 12.19 -5.10 -22.14
N ILE A 223 10.91 -4.74 -22.15
CA ILE A 223 9.78 -5.65 -21.95
C ILE A 223 9.28 -6.11 -23.31
N GLY A 224 9.24 -7.43 -23.53
CA GLY A 224 8.77 -8.00 -24.78
C GLY A 224 7.27 -7.75 -25.01
N LEU A 225 6.88 -7.42 -26.25
CA LEU A 225 5.47 -7.27 -26.63
C LEU A 225 5.21 -8.04 -27.91
N THR A 226 4.19 -8.92 -27.90
CA THR A 226 3.75 -9.67 -29.07
C THR A 226 2.24 -9.58 -29.21
N VAL A 227 1.76 -9.48 -30.45
CA VAL A 227 0.34 -9.58 -30.80
C VAL A 227 0.09 -10.97 -31.33
N ALA A 228 -0.84 -11.70 -30.72
CA ALA A 228 -1.16 -13.07 -31.06
C ALA A 228 -2.58 -13.22 -31.62
N ASP A 229 -2.73 -14.04 -32.62
CA ASP A 229 -4.04 -14.36 -33.21
C ASP A 229 -4.72 -15.45 -32.39
N ARG A 230 -5.40 -15.03 -31.32
CA ARG A 230 -6.16 -15.88 -30.40
C ARG A 230 -7.38 -15.17 -29.85
N ALA A 231 -8.36 -15.92 -29.34
CA ALA A 231 -9.53 -15.39 -28.65
C ALA A 231 -9.27 -15.19 -27.15
N ALA A 232 -8.56 -16.14 -26.52
CA ALA A 232 -8.23 -16.13 -25.10
C ALA A 232 -6.88 -16.85 -24.83
N PRO A 233 -6.15 -16.51 -23.76
CA PRO A 233 -6.38 -15.35 -22.90
C PRO A 233 -6.15 -14.02 -23.63
N ILE A 234 -6.83 -12.96 -23.21
CA ILE A 234 -6.64 -11.62 -23.82
C ILE A 234 -5.22 -11.12 -23.60
N LEU A 235 -4.68 -11.33 -22.40
CA LEU A 235 -3.32 -11.01 -22.00
C LEU A 235 -2.66 -12.26 -21.41
N ASP A 236 -1.42 -12.47 -21.79
CA ASP A 236 -0.61 -13.56 -21.29
C ASP A 236 0.78 -13.04 -20.94
N TYR A 237 1.25 -13.37 -19.75
CA TYR A 237 2.53 -12.92 -19.22
C TYR A 237 3.58 -14.00 -19.37
N ARG A 238 4.75 -13.61 -19.83
CA ARG A 238 5.94 -14.45 -19.85
C ARG A 238 6.96 -13.89 -18.86
N ALA A 239 7.28 -14.68 -17.85
CA ALA A 239 8.30 -14.33 -16.88
C ALA A 239 9.69 -14.25 -17.54
N GLU A 240 10.57 -13.42 -16.98
CA GLU A 240 11.96 -13.34 -17.36
C GLU A 240 12.67 -14.69 -17.06
N THR A 241 13.55 -15.10 -17.97
CA THR A 241 14.41 -16.27 -17.80
C THR A 241 15.84 -15.90 -18.17
N ALA A 242 16.78 -16.82 -18.01
CA ALA A 242 18.17 -16.60 -18.44
C ALA A 242 18.31 -16.27 -19.94
N THR A 243 17.35 -16.69 -20.77
CA THR A 243 17.40 -16.58 -22.23
C THR A 243 16.30 -15.66 -22.82
N ALA A 244 15.33 -15.23 -22.02
CA ALA A 244 14.21 -14.41 -22.49
C ALA A 244 13.87 -13.32 -21.47
N ARG A 245 13.66 -12.09 -21.97
CA ARG A 245 13.14 -10.96 -21.16
C ARG A 245 11.70 -11.22 -20.76
N GLU A 246 11.27 -10.59 -19.66
CA GLU A 246 9.84 -10.57 -19.34
C GLU A 246 9.05 -9.95 -20.50
N GLY A 247 7.81 -10.34 -20.68
CA GLY A 247 7.03 -9.83 -21.78
C GLY A 247 5.55 -10.16 -21.71
N TRP A 248 4.82 -9.45 -22.56
CA TRP A 248 3.38 -9.58 -22.71
C TRP A 248 3.01 -10.07 -24.10
N SER A 249 2.04 -10.95 -24.17
CA SER A 249 1.37 -11.33 -25.40
C SER A 249 -0.09 -10.88 -25.32
N VAL A 250 -0.56 -10.15 -26.34
CA VAL A 250 -1.90 -9.54 -26.39
C VAL A 250 -2.69 -10.18 -27.52
N ALA A 251 -3.93 -10.59 -27.24
CA ALA A 251 -4.83 -11.09 -28.28
C ALA A 251 -5.20 -9.96 -29.24
N ARG A 252 -5.04 -10.16 -30.57
CA ARG A 252 -5.39 -9.18 -31.60
C ARG A 252 -6.84 -8.73 -31.50
N SER A 253 -7.74 -9.63 -31.14
CA SER A 253 -9.18 -9.36 -30.98
C SER A 253 -9.50 -8.29 -29.92
N ALA A 254 -8.59 -8.04 -28.97
CA ALA A 254 -8.76 -7.03 -27.94
C ALA A 254 -8.26 -5.64 -28.35
N LEU A 255 -7.51 -5.52 -29.46
CA LEU A 255 -6.87 -4.30 -29.92
C LEU A 255 -7.71 -3.60 -30.99
N THR A 256 -8.92 -3.18 -30.61
CA THR A 256 -9.86 -2.50 -31.51
C THR A 256 -9.80 -0.99 -31.33
N GLY A 257 -9.81 -0.23 -32.46
CA GLY A 257 -9.76 1.22 -32.43
C GLY A 257 -8.44 1.75 -31.82
N GLU A 258 -8.56 2.83 -31.05
CA GLU A 258 -7.48 3.39 -30.23
C GLU A 258 -7.72 3.00 -28.76
N GLY A 259 -6.66 2.71 -28.03
CA GLY A 259 -6.81 2.36 -26.62
C GLY A 259 -5.49 2.15 -25.89
N GLY A 260 -5.63 1.79 -24.63
CA GLY A 260 -4.46 1.45 -23.81
C GLY A 260 -4.83 0.97 -22.42
N ARG A 261 -3.85 0.35 -21.78
CA ARG A 261 -3.98 -0.11 -20.40
C ARG A 261 -2.62 -0.22 -19.71
N TRP A 262 -2.64 -0.09 -18.39
CA TRP A 262 -1.47 -0.35 -17.58
C TRP A 262 -1.29 -1.85 -17.34
N LEU A 263 -0.06 -2.34 -17.56
CA LEU A 263 0.37 -3.70 -17.29
C LEU A 263 1.44 -3.68 -16.21
N PRO A 264 1.44 -4.64 -15.26
CA PRO A 264 2.49 -4.71 -14.24
C PRO A 264 3.84 -5.08 -14.84
N VAL A 265 4.90 -4.58 -14.19
CA VAL A 265 6.30 -4.90 -14.46
C VAL A 265 6.84 -5.68 -13.28
N ARG A 266 7.57 -6.76 -13.52
CA ARG A 266 8.15 -7.61 -12.47
C ARG A 266 9.65 -7.34 -12.27
N ASN A 267 10.40 -7.07 -13.34
CA ASN A 267 11.79 -6.64 -13.26
C ASN A 267 11.87 -5.10 -13.16
N THR A 268 11.53 -4.57 -12.00
CA THR A 268 11.42 -3.12 -11.77
C THR A 268 12.75 -2.39 -11.98
N ALA A 269 13.88 -2.94 -11.51
CA ALA A 269 15.18 -2.29 -11.67
C ALA A 269 15.56 -2.15 -13.15
N ALA A 270 15.38 -3.19 -13.98
CA ALA A 270 15.64 -3.10 -15.40
C ALA A 270 14.76 -2.05 -16.09
N TYR A 271 13.47 -2.02 -15.74
CA TYR A 271 12.51 -1.02 -16.23
C TYR A 271 12.93 0.41 -15.86
N VAL A 272 13.25 0.67 -14.60
CA VAL A 272 13.72 1.98 -14.14
C VAL A 272 15.00 2.39 -14.84
N GLY A 273 15.96 1.46 -14.96
CA GLY A 273 17.25 1.71 -15.62
C GLY A 273 17.10 2.05 -17.10
N GLU A 274 16.22 1.36 -17.82
CA GLU A 274 15.92 1.63 -19.23
C GLU A 274 15.30 3.02 -19.41
N VAL A 275 14.28 3.35 -18.61
CA VAL A 275 13.63 4.67 -18.67
C VAL A 275 14.59 5.78 -18.32
N PHE A 276 15.40 5.61 -17.27
CA PHE A 276 16.45 6.57 -16.90
C PHE A 276 17.46 6.78 -18.03
N ALA A 277 17.97 5.69 -18.64
CA ALA A 277 18.91 5.78 -19.75
C ALA A 277 18.30 6.44 -21.00
N SER A 278 17.01 6.21 -21.27
CA SER A 278 16.28 6.87 -22.34
C SER A 278 16.17 8.38 -22.11
N LEU A 279 15.81 8.79 -20.89
CA LEU A 279 15.73 10.21 -20.50
C LEU A 279 17.12 10.89 -20.52
N ALA A 280 18.16 10.20 -20.04
CA ALA A 280 19.53 10.69 -20.10
C ALA A 280 19.97 10.96 -21.54
N ARG A 281 19.73 10.03 -22.45
CA ARG A 281 20.04 10.17 -23.88
C ARG A 281 19.31 11.34 -24.51
N SER A 282 18.00 11.49 -24.26
CA SER A 282 17.22 12.62 -24.77
C SER A 282 17.68 13.97 -24.21
N SER A 283 18.34 13.97 -23.05
CA SER A 283 18.95 15.16 -22.44
C SER A 283 20.41 15.38 -22.84
N GLY A 284 20.95 14.58 -23.78
CA GLY A 284 22.34 14.70 -24.28
C GLY A 284 23.40 14.11 -23.34
N ILE A 285 23.02 13.17 -22.46
CA ILE A 285 23.94 12.43 -21.60
C ILE A 285 24.14 11.01 -22.17
N VAL A 286 25.38 10.67 -22.50
CA VAL A 286 25.76 9.37 -23.03
C VAL A 286 26.09 8.42 -21.88
N LEU A 287 25.37 7.29 -21.82
CA LEU A 287 25.61 6.19 -20.89
C LEU A 287 26.08 4.97 -21.71
N SER A 288 27.15 4.31 -21.28
CA SER A 288 27.73 3.19 -22.02
C SER A 288 26.97 1.88 -21.82
N ARG A 289 26.64 1.53 -20.57
CA ARG A 289 25.96 0.29 -20.19
C ARG A 289 25.18 0.46 -18.90
N VAL A 290 24.16 -0.37 -18.73
CA VAL A 290 23.32 -0.45 -17.53
C VAL A 290 23.45 -1.83 -16.92
N GLN A 291 23.68 -1.93 -15.62
CA GLN A 291 23.81 -3.21 -14.92
C GLN A 291 23.29 -3.11 -13.47
N ARG A 292 22.91 -4.22 -12.86
CA ARG A 292 22.51 -4.25 -11.45
C ARG A 292 23.74 -4.30 -10.54
N ALA A 293 23.58 -3.71 -9.35
CA ALA A 293 24.53 -3.81 -8.25
C ALA A 293 23.80 -3.99 -6.92
N THR A 294 24.49 -4.54 -5.94
CA THR A 294 23.91 -4.84 -4.62
C THR A 294 24.10 -3.71 -3.60
N ALA A 295 25.06 -2.83 -3.83
CA ALA A 295 25.35 -1.72 -2.94
C ALA A 295 25.99 -0.55 -3.70
N VAL A 296 25.83 0.64 -3.17
CA VAL A 296 26.56 1.84 -3.59
C VAL A 296 27.90 1.86 -2.85
N PRO A 297 29.04 2.09 -3.52
CA PRO A 297 30.34 2.26 -2.86
C PRO A 297 30.32 3.43 -1.86
N SER A 298 31.05 3.29 -0.76
CA SER A 298 31.10 4.31 0.31
C SER A 298 31.70 5.64 -0.12
N GLU A 299 32.58 5.62 -1.13
CA GLU A 299 33.22 6.79 -1.72
C GLU A 299 32.36 7.51 -2.78
N ALA A 300 31.21 6.95 -3.15
CA ALA A 300 30.33 7.55 -4.13
C ALA A 300 29.71 8.86 -3.62
N VAL A 301 29.72 9.88 -4.47
CA VAL A 301 29.23 11.23 -4.17
C VAL A 301 27.88 11.45 -4.84
N VAL A 302 26.91 12.01 -4.11
CA VAL A 302 25.59 12.35 -4.65
C VAL A 302 25.74 13.49 -5.68
N LEU A 303 25.29 13.25 -6.90
CA LEU A 303 25.24 14.25 -7.98
C LEU A 303 23.84 14.84 -8.17
N SER A 304 22.79 14.03 -7.95
CA SER A 304 21.41 14.47 -8.07
C SER A 304 20.53 13.66 -7.12
N GLU A 305 19.58 14.32 -6.48
CA GLU A 305 18.63 13.68 -5.54
C GLU A 305 17.24 14.28 -5.70
N ILE A 306 16.25 13.44 -5.58
CA ILE A 306 14.84 13.84 -5.37
C ILE A 306 14.29 13.14 -4.15
N SER A 307 13.39 13.84 -3.46
CA SER A 307 12.63 13.30 -2.33
C SER A 307 11.15 13.19 -2.68
N SER A 308 10.54 12.13 -2.21
CA SER A 308 9.10 11.92 -2.31
C SER A 308 8.29 13.03 -1.63
N THR A 309 6.99 13.06 -1.85
CA THR A 309 6.07 13.79 -0.96
C THR A 309 6.18 13.25 0.48
N PRO A 310 5.84 14.05 1.53
CA PRO A 310 5.82 13.54 2.90
C PRO A 310 4.90 12.34 3.05
N LEU A 311 5.22 11.46 4.00
CA LEU A 311 4.44 10.25 4.29
C LEU A 311 2.94 10.55 4.50
N ASP A 312 2.60 11.65 5.15
CA ASP A 312 1.20 12.08 5.34
C ASP A 312 0.44 12.20 4.00
N GLY A 313 1.06 12.83 3.01
CA GLY A 313 0.51 12.94 1.65
C GLY A 313 0.41 11.60 0.93
N MET A 314 1.42 10.73 1.09
CA MET A 314 1.41 9.38 0.54
C MET A 314 0.28 8.54 1.14
N LEU A 315 0.11 8.56 2.47
CA LEU A 315 -0.93 7.83 3.17
C LEU A 315 -2.33 8.32 2.78
N ARG A 316 -2.52 9.63 2.62
CA ARG A 316 -3.76 10.20 2.10
C ARG A 316 -4.08 9.66 0.69
N SER A 317 -3.09 9.65 -0.20
CA SER A 317 -3.21 9.08 -1.54
C SER A 317 -3.51 7.58 -1.49
N MET A 318 -2.77 6.82 -0.67
CA MET A 318 -2.97 5.38 -0.45
C MET A 318 -4.40 5.06 0.02
N LEU A 319 -4.91 5.78 1.01
CA LEU A 319 -6.27 5.56 1.52
C LEU A 319 -7.32 5.95 0.50
N ARG A 320 -7.10 7.03 -0.28
CA ARG A 320 -8.03 7.52 -1.29
C ARG A 320 -8.13 6.60 -2.51
N TYR A 321 -6.98 6.17 -3.06
CA TYR A 321 -6.90 5.38 -4.30
C TYR A 321 -6.69 3.89 -4.04
N SER A 322 -6.50 3.52 -2.79
CA SER A 322 -6.32 2.13 -2.35
C SER A 322 -5.07 1.45 -2.96
N THR A 323 -3.98 2.19 -3.15
CA THR A 323 -2.76 1.69 -3.80
C THR A 323 -2.06 0.64 -2.94
N ASN A 324 -1.93 -0.58 -3.49
CA ASN A 324 -1.31 -1.70 -2.77
C ASN A 324 0.20 -1.52 -2.66
N LEU A 325 0.89 -1.11 -3.74
CA LEU A 325 2.32 -0.83 -3.69
C LEU A 325 2.70 0.10 -2.54
N THR A 326 1.97 1.22 -2.39
CA THR A 326 2.25 2.18 -1.32
C THR A 326 2.09 1.53 0.06
N ALA A 327 1.04 0.71 0.26
CA ALA A 327 0.81 0.04 1.53
C ALA A 327 1.95 -0.93 1.88
N GLU A 328 2.37 -1.76 0.93
CA GLU A 328 3.46 -2.72 1.15
C GLU A 328 4.80 -2.01 1.43
N VAL A 329 5.13 -1.01 0.62
CA VAL A 329 6.39 -0.27 0.77
C VAL A 329 6.47 0.44 2.11
N VAL A 330 5.43 1.19 2.52
CA VAL A 330 5.46 1.91 3.80
C VAL A 330 5.45 0.95 4.99
N GLY A 331 4.76 -0.20 4.88
CA GLY A 331 4.76 -1.23 5.89
C GLY A 331 6.12 -1.92 6.06
N LEU A 332 6.74 -2.32 4.94
CA LEU A 332 8.09 -2.90 4.94
C LEU A 332 9.12 -1.91 5.51
N ARG A 333 9.09 -0.64 5.08
CA ARG A 333 9.99 0.40 5.59
C ARG A 333 9.79 0.65 7.09
N ALA A 334 8.55 0.68 7.55
CA ALA A 334 8.23 0.78 8.97
C ALA A 334 8.83 -0.37 9.78
N THR A 335 8.70 -1.60 9.28
CA THR A 335 9.31 -2.79 9.92
C THR A 335 10.83 -2.69 9.94
N GLN A 336 11.47 -2.35 8.80
CA GLN A 336 12.94 -2.15 8.76
C GLN A 336 13.40 -1.12 9.80
N THR A 337 12.69 0.00 9.91
CA THR A 337 13.03 1.07 10.86
C THR A 337 12.92 0.62 12.31
N LEU A 338 11.89 -0.16 12.64
CA LEU A 338 11.65 -0.62 14.02
C LEU A 338 12.53 -1.81 14.43
N THR A 339 12.91 -2.67 13.48
CA THR A 339 13.60 -3.93 13.79
C THR A 339 15.06 -3.98 13.36
N GLY A 340 15.48 -3.11 12.44
CA GLY A 340 16.79 -3.20 11.78
C GLY A 340 16.89 -4.33 10.74
N ALA A 341 15.83 -5.10 10.49
CA ALA A 341 15.84 -6.18 9.51
C ALA A 341 16.00 -5.63 8.09
N ALA A 342 17.00 -6.06 7.35
CA ALA A 342 17.27 -5.53 6.01
C ALA A 342 16.20 -5.96 4.98
N ASN A 343 15.79 -7.23 5.00
CA ASN A 343 14.91 -7.82 3.98
C ASN A 343 13.78 -8.68 4.61
N PRO A 344 12.83 -8.10 5.36
CA PRO A 344 11.71 -8.87 5.89
C PRO A 344 10.79 -9.31 4.73
N SER A 345 10.27 -10.54 4.78
CA SER A 345 9.18 -10.94 3.88
C SER A 345 7.90 -10.17 4.22
N LEU A 346 6.92 -10.14 3.30
CA LEU A 346 5.61 -9.51 3.56
C LEU A 346 4.97 -10.09 4.82
N ARG A 347 4.98 -11.41 4.96
CA ARG A 347 4.42 -12.10 6.15
C ARG A 347 5.14 -11.69 7.43
N GLN A 348 6.47 -11.70 7.46
CA GLN A 348 7.23 -11.27 8.65
C GLN A 348 6.94 -9.82 9.02
N SER A 349 6.84 -8.95 8.02
CA SER A 349 6.52 -7.54 8.23
C SER A 349 5.08 -7.34 8.72
N ALA A 350 4.12 -8.06 8.17
CA ALA A 350 2.73 -8.03 8.61
C ALA A 350 2.56 -8.60 10.03
N ASP A 351 3.28 -9.67 10.36
CA ASP A 351 3.32 -10.24 11.72
C ASP A 351 3.86 -9.24 12.73
N HIS A 352 4.91 -8.49 12.35
CA HIS A 352 5.47 -7.43 13.20
C HIS A 352 4.46 -6.28 13.38
N MET A 353 3.77 -5.87 12.31
CA MET A 353 2.70 -4.89 12.38
C MET A 353 1.60 -5.35 13.34
N ALA A 354 1.10 -6.58 13.18
CA ALA A 354 0.06 -7.14 14.05
C ALA A 354 0.48 -7.15 15.54
N ALA A 355 1.72 -7.56 15.82
CA ALA A 355 2.27 -7.55 17.17
C ALA A 355 2.44 -6.14 17.74
N ARG A 356 2.82 -5.17 16.92
CA ARG A 356 3.01 -3.77 17.34
C ARG A 356 1.69 -3.07 17.64
N LEU A 357 0.64 -3.41 16.93
CA LEU A 357 -0.68 -2.82 17.11
C LEU A 357 -1.46 -3.45 18.28
N ASP A 358 -1.15 -4.71 18.63
CA ASP A 358 -1.76 -5.40 19.78
C ASP A 358 -1.42 -4.68 21.09
N GLY A 359 -2.42 -4.48 21.94
CA GLY A 359 -2.32 -3.74 23.19
C GLY A 359 -2.17 -2.22 23.04
N ARG A 360 -1.93 -1.71 21.82
CA ARG A 360 -1.79 -0.28 21.56
C ARG A 360 -3.00 0.32 20.83
N TYR A 361 -3.46 -0.34 19.80
CA TYR A 361 -4.58 0.09 18.96
C TYR A 361 -5.71 -0.92 18.95
N VAL A 362 -5.39 -2.18 19.09
CA VAL A 362 -6.35 -3.30 19.07
C VAL A 362 -6.14 -4.21 20.28
N SER A 363 -7.15 -4.95 20.67
CA SER A 363 -7.05 -6.00 21.70
C SER A 363 -7.05 -7.36 21.03
N GLY A 364 -5.97 -8.12 21.23
CA GLY A 364 -5.72 -9.38 20.55
C GLY A 364 -5.09 -9.21 19.17
N ARG A 365 -4.16 -10.10 18.88
CA ARG A 365 -3.38 -10.07 17.63
C ARG A 365 -4.23 -10.51 16.44
N ALA A 366 -4.38 -9.66 15.44
CA ALA A 366 -4.96 -10.03 14.16
C ALA A 366 -4.02 -10.94 13.35
N GLU A 367 -4.55 -11.79 12.49
CA GLU A 367 -3.76 -12.58 11.56
C GLU A 367 -3.58 -11.79 10.25
N LEU A 368 -2.40 -11.22 10.03
CA LEU A 368 -2.10 -10.38 8.87
C LEU A 368 -1.01 -11.03 8.01
N HIS A 369 -1.15 -10.95 6.68
CA HIS A 369 -0.25 -11.57 5.72
C HIS A 369 0.47 -10.57 4.81
N ASP A 370 -0.06 -9.37 4.67
CA ASP A 370 0.46 -8.24 3.90
C ASP A 370 0.11 -6.92 4.58
N HIS A 371 0.37 -5.79 3.93
CA HIS A 371 0.00 -4.46 4.43
C HIS A 371 -1.18 -3.84 3.67
N SER A 372 -1.55 -4.40 2.53
CA SER A 372 -2.59 -3.86 1.65
C SER A 372 -3.97 -4.50 1.87
N GLY A 373 -4.01 -5.72 2.41
CA GLY A 373 -5.20 -6.55 2.47
C GLY A 373 -5.56 -7.15 1.11
N LEU A 374 -4.59 -7.34 0.23
CA LEU A 374 -4.79 -8.05 -1.03
C LEU A 374 -4.89 -9.56 -0.81
N GLN A 375 -4.06 -10.10 0.11
CA GLN A 375 -4.12 -11.50 0.49
C GLN A 375 -5.32 -11.75 1.43
N ASP A 376 -6.24 -12.60 1.01
CA ASP A 376 -7.45 -12.95 1.77
C ASP A 376 -7.19 -13.87 2.98
N LEU A 377 -5.97 -14.35 3.11
CA LEU A 377 -5.50 -15.05 4.30
C LEU A 377 -5.45 -14.12 5.54
N SER A 378 -5.38 -12.80 5.32
CA SER A 378 -5.47 -11.83 6.41
C SER A 378 -6.87 -11.84 7.02
N GLN A 379 -6.94 -11.97 8.36
CA GLN A 379 -8.18 -12.10 9.10
C GLN A 379 -8.18 -11.15 10.31
N MET A 380 -9.28 -10.47 10.52
CA MET A 380 -9.52 -9.68 11.73
C MET A 380 -11.01 -9.51 12.02
N THR A 381 -11.32 -9.07 13.22
CA THR A 381 -12.70 -8.79 13.63
C THR A 381 -13.08 -7.33 13.39
N PRO A 382 -14.37 -6.99 13.15
CA PRO A 382 -14.84 -5.61 13.15
C PRO A 382 -14.54 -4.86 14.44
N VAL A 383 -14.58 -5.56 15.59
CA VAL A 383 -14.22 -4.97 16.89
C VAL A 383 -12.79 -4.46 16.90
N GLN A 384 -11.83 -5.26 16.43
CA GLN A 384 -10.43 -4.83 16.33
C GLN A 384 -10.27 -3.60 15.43
N MET A 385 -10.97 -3.54 14.30
CA MET A 385 -10.94 -2.37 13.42
C MET A 385 -11.51 -1.13 14.10
N VAL A 386 -12.65 -1.25 14.81
CA VAL A 386 -13.25 -0.14 15.55
C VAL A 386 -12.34 0.30 16.70
N GLN A 387 -11.71 -0.61 17.42
CA GLN A 387 -10.73 -0.28 18.45
C GLN A 387 -9.58 0.55 17.89
N ALA A 388 -9.06 0.20 16.70
CA ALA A 388 -8.02 0.98 16.03
C ALA A 388 -8.49 2.39 15.67
N LEU A 389 -9.73 2.55 15.21
CA LEU A 389 -10.32 3.87 14.93
C LEU A 389 -10.50 4.71 16.20
N VAL A 390 -11.05 4.10 17.26
CA VAL A 390 -11.23 4.77 18.57
C VAL A 390 -9.90 5.23 19.13
N ALA A 391 -8.88 4.35 19.13
CA ALA A 391 -7.54 4.68 19.61
C ALA A 391 -6.86 5.79 18.78
N ALA A 392 -7.13 5.84 17.46
CA ALA A 392 -6.66 6.91 16.58
C ALA A 392 -7.39 8.24 16.81
N GLY A 393 -8.59 8.18 17.36
CA GLY A 393 -9.44 9.30 17.75
C GLY A 393 -10.25 9.93 16.61
N PRO A 394 -11.49 10.40 16.90
CA PRO A 394 -12.40 10.98 15.91
C PRO A 394 -11.94 12.34 15.35
N ARG A 395 -10.95 12.98 15.97
CA ARG A 395 -10.28 14.21 15.51
C ARG A 395 -8.80 13.98 15.24
N GLY A 396 -8.36 12.72 15.28
CA GLY A 396 -6.97 12.33 15.06
C GLY A 396 -6.53 12.47 13.61
N ARG A 397 -5.22 12.31 13.39
CA ARG A 397 -4.63 12.41 12.05
C ARG A 397 -5.25 11.42 11.07
N LEU A 398 -5.51 10.17 11.48
CA LEU A 398 -6.11 9.14 10.62
C LEU A 398 -7.43 9.61 9.99
N ARG A 399 -8.35 10.21 10.78
CA ARG A 399 -9.62 10.72 10.26
C ARG A 399 -9.43 11.70 9.11
N ASN A 400 -8.45 12.60 9.23
CA ASN A 400 -8.15 13.61 8.22
C ASN A 400 -7.51 13.04 6.93
N LEU A 401 -7.01 11.81 6.98
CA LEU A 401 -6.46 11.09 5.82
C LEU A 401 -7.52 10.28 5.08
N LEU A 402 -8.62 9.92 5.74
CA LEU A 402 -9.74 9.22 5.13
C LEU A 402 -10.46 10.13 4.13
N ARG A 403 -11.14 9.52 3.17
CA ARG A 403 -11.94 10.26 2.18
C ARG A 403 -13.40 10.38 2.59
N ALA A 404 -14.07 11.42 2.15
CA ALA A 404 -15.52 11.53 2.26
C ALA A 404 -16.18 10.30 1.60
N HIS A 405 -17.16 9.73 2.29
CA HIS A 405 -17.94 8.62 1.78
C HIS A 405 -18.85 9.10 0.65
N ARG A 406 -18.83 8.40 -0.48
CA ARG A 406 -19.71 8.74 -1.60
C ARG A 406 -20.94 7.84 -1.58
N VAL A 407 -22.09 8.46 -1.54
CA VAL A 407 -23.41 7.83 -1.59
C VAL A 407 -24.21 8.38 -2.78
N ASN A 408 -25.30 7.72 -3.13
CA ASN A 408 -26.27 8.27 -4.09
C ASN A 408 -27.14 9.35 -3.43
N ASP A 409 -27.91 10.08 -4.23
CA ASP A 409 -28.74 11.20 -3.77
C ASP A 409 -29.80 10.75 -2.74
N GLU A 410 -30.34 9.57 -2.86
CA GLU A 410 -31.32 9.00 -1.93
C GLU A 410 -30.72 8.79 -0.52
N VAL A 411 -29.54 8.19 -0.45
CA VAL A 411 -28.82 8.01 0.82
C VAL A 411 -28.33 9.37 1.34
N GLN A 412 -27.87 10.28 0.45
CA GLN A 412 -27.45 11.63 0.83
C GLN A 412 -28.60 12.40 1.48
N ALA A 413 -29.82 12.30 0.94
CA ALA A 413 -30.99 12.93 1.53
C ALA A 413 -31.30 12.38 2.95
N GLN A 414 -30.97 11.11 3.21
CA GLN A 414 -31.20 10.47 4.50
C GLN A 414 -30.14 10.81 5.56
N ILE A 415 -28.87 10.99 5.16
CA ILE A 415 -27.77 11.38 6.06
C ILE A 415 -27.68 12.91 6.27
N GLY A 416 -28.34 13.70 5.40
CA GLY A 416 -28.36 15.15 5.49
C GLY A 416 -26.94 15.76 5.37
N THR A 417 -26.58 16.60 6.35
CA THR A 417 -25.27 17.27 6.42
C THR A 417 -24.22 16.52 7.23
N ALA A 418 -24.51 15.28 7.68
CA ALA A 418 -23.55 14.49 8.45
C ALA A 418 -22.32 14.17 7.60
N GLU A 419 -21.14 14.37 8.16
CA GLU A 419 -19.88 14.03 7.51
C GLU A 419 -19.51 12.57 7.81
N ILE A 420 -19.37 11.79 6.75
CA ILE A 420 -18.90 10.39 6.84
C ILE A 420 -17.58 10.27 6.09
N VAL A 421 -16.53 9.83 6.78
CA VAL A 421 -15.23 9.56 6.17
C VAL A 421 -14.87 8.10 6.28
N THR A 422 -14.40 7.51 5.18
CA THR A 422 -14.26 6.05 5.10
C THR A 422 -13.02 5.57 4.37
N LYS A 423 -12.69 4.30 4.67
CA LYS A 423 -11.91 3.41 3.81
C LYS A 423 -12.76 2.24 3.37
N THR A 424 -12.78 1.97 2.08
CA THR A 424 -13.44 0.81 1.47
C THR A 424 -12.43 -0.32 1.24
N GLY A 425 -12.88 -1.57 1.32
CA GLY A 425 -12.14 -2.74 0.86
C GLY A 425 -12.99 -3.58 -0.09
N THR A 426 -12.35 -4.18 -1.09
CA THR A 426 -13.04 -5.04 -2.06
C THR A 426 -12.09 -6.12 -2.55
N LEU A 427 -12.51 -7.38 -2.41
CA LEU A 427 -11.97 -8.54 -3.13
C LEU A 427 -13.16 -9.26 -3.78
N ASN A 428 -12.91 -10.30 -4.54
CA ASN A 428 -14.01 -11.14 -5.04
C ASN A 428 -14.83 -11.67 -3.88
N PHE A 429 -16.12 -11.36 -3.85
CA PHE A 429 -17.04 -11.76 -2.77
C PHE A 429 -16.61 -11.31 -1.36
N VAL A 430 -15.85 -10.21 -1.27
CA VAL A 430 -15.56 -9.50 -0.02
C VAL A 430 -15.78 -8.02 -0.25
N SER A 431 -16.57 -7.38 0.62
CA SER A 431 -16.83 -5.94 0.60
C SER A 431 -16.76 -5.42 2.03
N THR A 432 -15.82 -4.53 2.30
CA THR A 432 -15.60 -4.00 3.65
C THR A 432 -15.64 -2.48 3.64
N LEU A 433 -16.14 -1.91 4.73
CA LEU A 433 -16.24 -0.48 4.93
C LEU A 433 -15.93 -0.14 6.39
N THR A 434 -15.09 0.86 6.62
CA THR A 434 -14.76 1.33 7.96
C THR A 434 -14.50 2.83 7.98
N GLY A 435 -14.71 3.47 9.11
CA GLY A 435 -14.48 4.91 9.22
C GLY A 435 -15.21 5.56 10.38
N TYR A 436 -15.51 6.85 10.18
CA TYR A 436 -16.19 7.68 11.17
C TYR A 436 -17.43 8.33 10.58
N ILE A 437 -18.45 8.52 11.43
CA ILE A 437 -19.64 9.33 11.17
C ILE A 437 -19.61 10.50 12.17
N GLU A 438 -19.62 11.72 11.69
CA GLU A 438 -19.81 12.91 12.54
C GLU A 438 -21.30 13.16 12.67
N GLY A 439 -21.89 12.62 13.73
CA GLY A 439 -23.29 12.79 14.04
C GLY A 439 -23.53 14.05 14.89
N PRO A 440 -24.79 14.55 14.96
CA PRO A 440 -25.14 15.73 15.74
C PRO A 440 -24.94 15.59 17.24
N ASN A 441 -25.08 14.38 17.79
CA ASN A 441 -24.96 14.12 19.22
C ASN A 441 -23.57 13.59 19.61
N ARG A 442 -23.01 12.71 18.80
CA ARG A 442 -21.69 12.11 19.04
C ARG A 442 -21.03 11.65 17.74
N PRO A 443 -19.69 11.63 17.68
CA PRO A 443 -18.98 10.95 16.61
C PRO A 443 -19.03 9.44 16.81
N LEU A 444 -19.23 8.70 15.72
CA LEU A 444 -19.25 7.24 15.70
C LEU A 444 -18.02 6.70 14.96
N ALA A 445 -17.48 5.57 15.44
CA ALA A 445 -16.51 4.75 14.71
C ALA A 445 -17.18 3.43 14.32
N PHE A 446 -16.96 2.95 13.10
CA PHE A 446 -17.62 1.75 12.61
C PHE A 446 -16.74 0.88 11.73
N ALA A 447 -17.07 -0.41 11.68
CA ALA A 447 -16.56 -1.37 10.72
C ALA A 447 -17.65 -2.33 10.27
N ILE A 448 -17.74 -2.57 8.96
CA ILE A 448 -18.68 -3.51 8.33
C ILE A 448 -17.87 -4.39 7.39
N PHE A 449 -17.89 -5.69 7.62
CA PHE A 449 -17.25 -6.72 6.82
C PHE A 449 -18.30 -7.66 6.25
N ASN A 450 -18.41 -7.69 4.94
CA ASN A 450 -19.30 -8.57 4.19
C ASN A 450 -18.44 -9.56 3.40
N ALA A 451 -18.71 -10.86 3.50
CA ALA A 451 -17.98 -11.88 2.78
C ALA A 451 -18.84 -13.08 2.39
N ASP A 452 -18.58 -13.68 1.23
CA ASP A 452 -19.07 -14.99 0.83
C ASP A 452 -17.84 -15.87 0.50
N LEU A 453 -17.22 -16.37 1.57
CA LEU A 453 -15.96 -17.11 1.48
C LEU A 453 -16.13 -18.45 0.73
N PRO A 454 -17.23 -19.22 0.91
CA PRO A 454 -17.45 -20.43 0.11
C PRO A 454 -17.50 -20.14 -1.38
N ARG A 455 -18.23 -19.09 -1.79
CA ARG A 455 -18.31 -18.69 -3.19
C ARG A 455 -16.98 -18.18 -3.74
N ARG A 456 -16.22 -17.44 -2.93
CA ARG A 456 -14.87 -17.01 -3.28
C ARG A 456 -13.93 -18.20 -3.49
N ALA A 457 -13.94 -19.17 -2.60
CA ALA A 457 -13.09 -20.36 -2.66
C ALA A 457 -13.40 -21.26 -3.89
N ALA A 458 -14.64 -21.23 -4.37
CA ALA A 458 -15.09 -21.98 -5.53
C ALA A 458 -14.62 -21.37 -6.88
N LEU A 459 -14.06 -20.14 -6.90
CA LEU A 459 -13.63 -19.48 -8.12
C LEU A 459 -12.40 -20.19 -8.73
N GLY A 460 -12.53 -20.59 -10.00
CA GLY A 460 -11.41 -21.01 -10.82
C GLY A 460 -10.47 -19.84 -11.16
N PRO A 461 -9.22 -20.11 -11.59
CA PRO A 461 -8.26 -19.06 -11.91
C PRO A 461 -8.77 -18.05 -12.96
N GLU A 462 -9.50 -18.51 -13.97
CA GLU A 462 -10.06 -17.66 -15.05
C GLU A 462 -11.23 -16.79 -14.58
N GLU A 463 -11.96 -17.23 -13.55
CA GLU A 463 -13.11 -16.50 -13.00
C GLU A 463 -12.69 -15.40 -12.01
N ARG A 464 -11.45 -15.43 -11.51
CA ARG A 464 -10.97 -14.47 -10.50
C ARG A 464 -10.92 -13.02 -10.99
N ASP A 465 -10.73 -12.80 -12.29
CA ASP A 465 -10.78 -11.44 -12.86
C ASP A 465 -12.21 -10.88 -12.90
N ARG A 466 -13.15 -11.72 -13.33
CA ARG A 466 -14.56 -11.34 -13.51
C ARG A 466 -15.51 -12.43 -13.00
N PRO A 467 -15.62 -12.57 -11.67
CA PRO A 467 -16.41 -13.63 -11.09
C PRO A 467 -17.89 -13.52 -11.48
N PRO A 468 -18.53 -14.63 -11.88
CA PRO A 468 -19.95 -14.65 -12.21
C PRO A 468 -20.81 -14.09 -11.06
N GLY A 469 -21.64 -13.06 -11.37
CA GLY A 469 -22.48 -12.38 -10.37
C GLY A 469 -21.73 -11.51 -9.34
N GLY A 470 -20.41 -11.36 -9.46
CA GLY A 470 -19.61 -10.61 -8.50
C GLY A 470 -20.01 -9.14 -8.39
N ARG A 471 -20.31 -8.47 -9.52
CA ARG A 471 -20.75 -7.07 -9.52
C ARG A 471 -22.10 -6.89 -8.80
N THR A 472 -23.07 -7.77 -9.04
CA THR A 472 -24.37 -7.74 -8.37
C THR A 472 -24.22 -7.97 -6.87
N TRP A 473 -23.39 -8.94 -6.48
CA TRP A 473 -23.12 -9.25 -5.08
C TRP A 473 -22.50 -8.05 -4.36
N ILE A 474 -21.46 -7.42 -4.94
CA ILE A 474 -20.82 -6.21 -4.39
C ILE A 474 -21.82 -5.05 -4.29
N GLY A 475 -22.69 -4.89 -5.30
CA GLY A 475 -23.76 -3.88 -5.27
C GLY A 475 -24.69 -4.05 -4.06
N ARG A 476 -25.18 -5.27 -3.83
CA ARG A 476 -26.03 -5.59 -2.68
C ARG A 476 -25.33 -5.37 -1.33
N ALA A 477 -24.06 -5.79 -1.23
CA ALA A 477 -23.24 -5.54 -0.03
C ALA A 477 -23.11 -4.04 0.27
N ARG A 478 -22.86 -3.21 -0.74
CA ARG A 478 -22.74 -1.74 -0.57
C ARG A 478 -24.06 -1.09 -0.21
N THR A 479 -25.18 -1.54 -0.76
CA THR A 479 -26.51 -1.06 -0.34
C THR A 479 -26.73 -1.35 1.14
N LEU A 480 -26.51 -2.59 1.58
CA LEU A 480 -26.63 -2.95 2.99
C LEU A 480 -25.69 -2.11 3.89
N GLN A 481 -24.44 -1.86 3.47
CA GLN A 481 -23.51 -1.00 4.19
C GLN A 481 -24.08 0.42 4.35
N ASN A 482 -24.63 1.02 3.30
CA ASN A 482 -25.22 2.35 3.35
C ASN A 482 -26.45 2.39 4.27
N ASP A 483 -27.30 1.37 4.20
CA ASP A 483 -28.49 1.27 5.06
C ASP A 483 -28.09 1.17 6.56
N MET A 484 -27.01 0.45 6.87
CA MET A 484 -26.44 0.43 8.22
C MET A 484 -25.93 1.81 8.65
N LEU A 485 -25.22 2.54 7.79
CA LEU A 485 -24.73 3.91 8.12
C LEU A 485 -25.90 4.84 8.42
N VAL A 486 -26.96 4.82 7.63
CA VAL A 486 -28.18 5.61 7.87
C VAL A 486 -28.84 5.23 9.19
N SER A 487 -28.99 3.92 9.45
CA SER A 487 -29.56 3.40 10.70
C SER A 487 -28.77 3.86 11.92
N TRP A 488 -27.44 3.76 11.87
CA TRP A 488 -26.57 4.15 12.99
C TRP A 488 -26.55 5.67 13.22
N LEU A 489 -26.54 6.46 12.14
CA LEU A 489 -26.62 7.91 12.26
C LEU A 489 -27.92 8.34 12.94
N ARG A 490 -29.06 7.75 12.56
CA ARG A 490 -30.36 8.06 13.15
C ARG A 490 -30.53 7.55 14.59
N GLY A 491 -29.95 6.38 14.88
CA GLY A 491 -30.08 5.74 16.19
C GLY A 491 -29.11 6.27 17.24
N PHE A 492 -27.92 6.67 16.84
CA PHE A 492 -26.82 6.95 17.77
C PHE A 492 -26.05 8.23 17.47
N GLY A 493 -26.12 8.75 16.26
CA GLY A 493 -25.36 9.90 15.78
C GLY A 493 -25.73 11.29 16.30
#